data_36f9ee88082cc133ab642e7e83f3e7f7
#
_entry.id   36f9ee88082cc133ab642e7e83f3e7f7
#
_cell.length_a   1.000
_cell.length_b   1.000
_cell.length_c   1.000
_cell.angle_alpha   90.00
_cell.angle_beta   90.00
_cell.angle_gamma   90.00
#
_symmetry.space_group_name_H-M   'P 1'
#
loop_
_entity.id
_entity.type
_entity.pdbx_description
1 polymer ?
#
loop_
_entity_poly.entity_id
_entity_poly.type
_entity_poly.pdbx_seq_one_letter_code
_entity_poly.pdbx_strand_id
1 'polypeptide(L)'
;MRILLIVILGGLLPAGASLAQDIDAGRKVAGICRTCHGLNGFARIPIAPHIGGEPAAYIETQLRAFRDGSREHEMMTVVARSLTDQQIADAAAWYNHFDVTATLPAGKNPNDAPELCSACHGSNGISEMPDVPNLAGETNIYLETQLKAFRNGKRNHEIMSPIATELDDKGMQTAADWYSAITINITDPTKPN
;
A
#
# COMPACT_ATOMS: atom_id res chain seq x y z
N MET A 1 25.78 -49.95 35.67
CA MET A 1 24.75 -49.36 34.82
C MET A 1 24.87 -47.85 34.98
N ARG A 2 25.56 -47.18 34.04
CA ARG A 2 25.81 -45.72 34.07
C ARG A 2 24.72 -45.01 33.29
N ILE A 3 23.91 -44.22 33.97
CA ILE A 3 22.85 -43.41 33.38
C ILE A 3 23.48 -42.12 32.82
N LEU A 4 23.42 -41.97 31.49
CA LEU A 4 23.88 -40.77 30.77
C LEU A 4 22.74 -39.74 30.82
N LEU A 5 22.91 -38.66 31.61
CA LEU A 5 21.99 -37.52 31.56
C LEU A 5 22.30 -36.68 30.29
N ILE A 6 21.38 -36.72 29.35
CA ILE A 6 21.43 -35.80 28.17
C ILE A 6 20.78 -34.49 28.62
N VAL A 7 21.59 -33.45 28.77
CA VAL A 7 21.09 -32.07 28.96
C VAL A 7 20.75 -31.49 27.58
N ILE A 8 19.45 -31.36 27.30
CA ILE A 8 18.97 -30.66 26.10
C ILE A 8 19.05 -29.13 26.38
N LEU A 9 20.07 -28.47 25.84
CA LEU A 9 20.11 -27.01 25.80
C LEU A 9 19.07 -26.53 24.79
N GLY A 10 17.91 -26.12 25.28
CA GLY A 10 16.90 -25.43 24.46
C GLY A 10 17.42 -24.05 24.07
N GLY A 11 17.85 -23.88 22.83
CA GLY A 11 18.21 -22.59 22.28
C GLY A 11 16.96 -21.69 22.18
N LEU A 12 16.88 -20.64 23.00
CA LEU A 12 15.94 -19.53 22.79
C LEU A 12 16.30 -18.86 21.47
N LEU A 13 15.45 -19.04 20.44
CA LEU A 13 15.50 -18.20 19.26
C LEU A 13 15.14 -16.76 19.68
N PRO A 14 15.94 -15.75 19.32
CA PRO A 14 15.55 -14.36 19.59
C PRO A 14 14.24 -14.07 18.89
N ALA A 15 13.20 -13.73 19.62
CA ALA A 15 12.00 -13.14 19.06
C ALA A 15 12.41 -11.87 18.33
N GLY A 16 12.17 -11.80 17.01
CA GLY A 16 12.44 -10.62 16.22
C GLY A 16 11.78 -9.41 16.89
N ALA A 17 12.57 -8.43 17.29
CA ALA A 17 12.04 -7.20 17.88
C ALA A 17 11.15 -6.52 16.84
N SER A 18 9.84 -6.45 17.08
CA SER A 18 8.94 -5.60 16.32
C SER A 18 9.40 -4.16 16.54
N LEU A 19 9.68 -3.43 15.44
CA LEU A 19 9.99 -2.02 15.52
C LEU A 19 8.76 -1.28 16.05
N ALA A 20 8.95 -0.49 17.12
CA ALA A 20 7.90 0.38 17.61
C ALA A 20 7.66 1.48 16.55
N GLN A 21 6.39 1.64 16.13
CA GLN A 21 5.96 2.66 15.19
C GLN A 21 5.74 3.98 15.95
N ASP A 22 6.27 5.08 15.40
CA ASP A 22 6.15 6.42 15.97
C ASP A 22 5.55 7.37 14.92
N ILE A 23 4.33 7.85 15.16
CA ILE A 23 3.59 8.74 14.26
C ILE A 23 4.29 10.11 14.12
N ASP A 24 4.85 10.66 15.20
CA ASP A 24 5.53 11.96 15.17
C ASP A 24 6.87 11.88 14.42
N ALA A 25 7.61 10.78 14.60
CA ALA A 25 8.79 10.49 13.78
C ALA A 25 8.40 10.26 12.32
N GLY A 26 7.31 9.53 12.07
CA GLY A 26 6.76 9.30 10.74
C GLY A 26 6.37 10.59 10.01
N ARG A 27 5.78 11.56 10.72
CA ARG A 27 5.51 12.88 10.15
C ARG A 27 6.77 13.59 9.65
N LYS A 28 7.89 13.44 10.35
CA LYS A 28 9.17 14.02 9.92
C LYS A 28 9.68 13.31 8.66
N VAL A 29 9.59 11.97 8.61
CA VAL A 29 9.94 11.19 7.41
C VAL A 29 9.04 11.57 6.25
N ALA A 30 7.72 11.73 6.46
CA ALA A 30 6.75 12.14 5.45
C ALA A 30 7.09 13.51 4.80
N GLY A 31 7.95 14.30 5.44
CA GLY A 31 8.49 15.55 4.87
C GLY A 31 9.16 15.37 3.50
N ILE A 32 9.80 14.24 3.25
CA ILE A 32 10.41 13.91 1.93
C ILE A 32 9.39 13.36 0.92
N CYS A 33 8.28 12.80 1.39
CA CYS A 33 7.24 12.17 0.56
C CYS A 33 6.19 13.18 0.07
N ARG A 34 6.00 14.28 0.84
CA ARG A 34 4.88 15.22 0.70
C ARG A 34 4.77 15.92 -0.65
N THR A 35 5.88 16.04 -1.38
CA THR A 35 5.90 16.76 -2.67
C THR A 35 5.03 16.03 -3.70
N CYS A 36 5.04 14.69 -3.68
CA CYS A 36 4.26 13.87 -4.60
C CYS A 36 2.99 13.32 -3.94
N HIS A 37 3.10 12.80 -2.70
CA HIS A 37 2.01 12.11 -2.02
C HIS A 37 1.19 13.00 -1.07
N GLY A 38 1.56 14.27 -0.87
CA GLY A 38 0.95 15.11 0.17
C GLY A 38 1.40 14.72 1.59
N LEU A 39 1.29 15.64 2.54
CA LEU A 39 1.65 15.33 3.93
C LEU A 39 0.61 14.43 4.60
N ASN A 40 -0.66 14.58 4.24
CA ASN A 40 -1.76 13.71 4.67
C ASN A 40 -1.94 12.48 3.79
N GLY A 41 -1.09 12.28 2.79
CA GLY A 41 -1.19 11.16 1.86
C GLY A 41 -2.15 11.37 0.69
N PHE A 42 -2.77 12.56 0.53
CA PHE A 42 -3.52 12.90 -0.68
C PHE A 42 -2.55 13.34 -1.77
N ALA A 43 -2.42 12.55 -2.83
CA ALA A 43 -1.45 12.75 -3.92
C ALA A 43 -1.61 14.12 -4.60
N ARG A 44 -0.48 14.74 -4.93
CA ARG A 44 -0.41 16.05 -5.57
C ARG A 44 -0.09 16.01 -7.05
N ILE A 45 0.33 14.85 -7.54
CA ILE A 45 0.66 14.62 -8.94
C ILE A 45 -0.03 13.34 -9.43
N PRO A 46 -0.50 13.29 -10.69
CA PRO A 46 -1.34 12.19 -11.19
C PRO A 46 -0.65 10.81 -11.24
N ILE A 47 0.68 10.79 -11.25
CA ILE A 47 1.46 9.53 -11.32
C ILE A 47 1.79 8.96 -9.93
N ALA A 48 1.56 9.72 -8.85
CA ALA A 48 1.75 9.25 -7.49
C ALA A 48 0.42 8.75 -6.92
N PRO A 49 0.40 7.64 -6.17
CA PRO A 49 -0.79 7.18 -5.49
C PRO A 49 -1.13 8.02 -4.27
N HIS A 50 -2.40 7.98 -3.89
CA HIS A 50 -2.81 8.32 -2.54
C HIS A 50 -2.25 7.27 -1.57
N ILE A 51 -1.73 7.72 -0.43
CA ILE A 51 -1.15 6.81 0.58
C ILE A 51 -1.67 7.08 2.00
N GLY A 52 -2.52 8.09 2.17
CA GLY A 52 -3.20 8.36 3.44
C GLY A 52 -4.32 7.35 3.67
N GLY A 53 -4.36 6.73 4.85
CA GLY A 53 -5.29 5.68 5.21
C GLY A 53 -4.97 4.32 4.59
N GLU A 54 -3.82 4.18 3.93
CA GLU A 54 -3.34 2.87 3.46
C GLU A 54 -2.92 1.99 4.64
N PRO A 55 -3.11 0.65 4.55
CA PRO A 55 -2.63 -0.25 5.58
C PRO A 55 -1.12 -0.12 5.81
N ALA A 56 -0.69 0.01 7.07
CA ALA A 56 0.72 0.16 7.41
C ALA A 56 1.59 -0.99 6.87
N ALA A 57 1.11 -2.23 6.98
CA ALA A 57 1.80 -3.40 6.46
C ALA A 57 2.03 -3.32 4.93
N TYR A 58 1.04 -2.81 4.20
CA TYR A 58 1.17 -2.57 2.76
C TYR A 58 2.23 -1.51 2.46
N ILE A 59 2.19 -0.35 3.14
CA ILE A 59 3.18 0.73 2.94
C ILE A 59 4.60 0.23 3.24
N GLU A 60 4.79 -0.47 4.36
CA GLU A 60 6.10 -1.06 4.72
C GLU A 60 6.61 -2.01 3.64
N THR A 61 5.76 -2.94 3.19
CA THR A 61 6.09 -3.91 2.15
C THR A 61 6.52 -3.21 0.86
N GLN A 62 5.78 -2.18 0.43
CA GLN A 62 6.10 -1.45 -0.80
C GLN A 62 7.40 -0.65 -0.67
N LEU A 63 7.65 0.03 0.46
CA LEU A 63 8.89 0.77 0.68
C LEU A 63 10.10 -0.16 0.74
N ARG A 64 9.98 -1.34 1.38
CA ARG A 64 11.04 -2.36 1.37
C ARG A 64 11.30 -2.88 -0.04
N ALA A 65 10.24 -3.17 -0.81
CA ALA A 65 10.35 -3.66 -2.18
C ALA A 65 11.04 -2.64 -3.11
N PHE A 66 10.77 -1.33 -2.94
CA PHE A 66 11.50 -0.30 -3.67
C PHE A 66 12.96 -0.19 -3.22
N ARG A 67 13.25 -0.37 -1.93
CA ARG A 67 14.59 -0.29 -1.37
C ARG A 67 15.48 -1.44 -1.82
N ASP A 68 14.96 -2.65 -1.83
CA ASP A 68 15.69 -3.87 -2.22
C ASP A 68 15.71 -4.12 -3.74
N GLY A 69 14.89 -3.39 -4.50
CA GLY A 69 14.81 -3.49 -5.96
C GLY A 69 13.87 -4.56 -6.49
N SER A 70 13.08 -5.25 -5.64
CA SER A 70 12.04 -6.20 -6.10
C SER A 70 10.83 -5.48 -6.72
N ARG A 71 10.68 -4.17 -6.45
CA ARG A 71 9.80 -3.24 -7.15
C ARG A 71 10.62 -2.04 -7.61
N GLU A 72 10.66 -1.80 -8.92
CA GLU A 72 11.44 -0.70 -9.49
C GLU A 72 10.57 0.50 -9.86
N HIS A 73 11.04 1.70 -9.52
CA HIS A 73 10.47 2.97 -9.96
C HIS A 73 11.53 4.07 -9.85
N GLU A 74 11.67 4.89 -10.89
CA GLU A 74 12.73 5.91 -11.00
C GLU A 74 12.89 6.76 -9.74
N MET A 75 11.80 7.27 -9.18
CA MET A 75 11.83 8.11 -7.99
C MET A 75 11.79 7.30 -6.69
N MET A 76 10.84 6.33 -6.59
CA MET A 76 10.62 5.63 -5.32
C MET A 76 11.77 4.72 -4.94
N THR A 77 12.46 4.10 -5.90
CA THR A 77 13.67 3.32 -5.65
C THR A 77 14.77 4.18 -5.03
N VAL A 78 14.95 5.42 -5.52
CA VAL A 78 15.95 6.36 -4.97
C VAL A 78 15.55 6.80 -3.55
N VAL A 79 14.30 7.19 -3.35
CA VAL A 79 13.81 7.63 -2.04
C VAL A 79 13.90 6.51 -1.01
N ALA A 80 13.41 5.31 -1.34
CA ALA A 80 13.35 4.20 -0.41
C ALA A 80 14.73 3.67 0.01
N ARG A 81 15.74 3.74 -0.87
CA ARG A 81 17.13 3.35 -0.55
C ARG A 81 17.75 4.19 0.57
N SER A 82 17.27 5.40 0.79
CA SER A 82 17.75 6.28 1.87
C SER A 82 17.09 6.01 3.23
N LEU A 83 16.04 5.20 3.28
CA LEU A 83 15.26 4.95 4.49
C LEU A 83 15.82 3.76 5.29
N THR A 84 15.93 3.95 6.61
CA THR A 84 16.16 2.85 7.55
C THR A 84 14.87 2.05 7.78
N ASP A 85 14.98 0.85 8.38
CA ASP A 85 13.81 0.06 8.74
C ASP A 85 12.86 0.81 9.69
N GLN A 86 13.42 1.55 10.66
CA GLN A 86 12.63 2.37 11.57
C GLN A 86 11.89 3.48 10.84
N GLN A 87 12.55 4.18 9.91
CA GLN A 87 11.92 5.24 9.11
C GLN A 87 10.81 4.70 8.21
N ILE A 88 10.96 3.49 7.69
CA ILE A 88 9.89 2.82 6.91
C ILE A 88 8.69 2.54 7.82
N ALA A 89 8.90 1.97 9.01
CA ALA A 89 7.84 1.68 9.96
C ALA A 89 7.13 2.96 10.44
N ASP A 90 7.89 4.00 10.75
CA ASP A 90 7.36 5.30 11.17
C ASP A 90 6.56 6.00 10.06
N ALA A 91 7.06 5.99 8.82
CA ALA A 91 6.34 6.55 7.68
C ALA A 91 5.03 5.79 7.41
N ALA A 92 5.04 4.47 7.54
CA ALA A 92 3.85 3.64 7.41
C ALA A 92 2.82 3.98 8.50
N ALA A 93 3.26 4.13 9.74
CA ALA A 93 2.39 4.55 10.85
C ALA A 93 1.77 5.94 10.62
N TRP A 94 2.57 6.91 10.12
CA TRP A 94 2.08 8.24 9.80
C TRP A 94 0.98 8.23 8.76
N TYR A 95 1.18 7.54 7.63
CA TYR A 95 0.18 7.54 6.57
C TYR A 95 -1.03 6.65 6.89
N ASN A 96 -0.85 5.56 7.61
CA ASN A 96 -1.95 4.72 8.09
C ASN A 96 -2.83 5.42 9.15
N HIS A 97 -2.28 6.42 9.86
CA HIS A 97 -3.00 7.16 10.90
C HIS A 97 -4.24 7.92 10.37
N PHE A 98 -4.26 8.29 9.09
CA PHE A 98 -5.36 9.06 8.51
C PHE A 98 -6.58 8.20 8.26
N ASP A 99 -7.76 8.75 8.58
CA ASP A 99 -9.03 8.15 8.18
C ASP A 99 -9.26 8.40 6.68
N VAL A 100 -9.72 7.37 5.99
CA VAL A 100 -10.12 7.47 4.59
C VAL A 100 -11.58 7.09 4.43
N THR A 101 -12.33 7.90 3.70
CA THR A 101 -13.70 7.60 3.29
C THR A 101 -13.83 7.70 1.78
N ALA A 102 -14.66 6.84 1.21
CA ALA A 102 -14.89 6.77 -0.23
C ALA A 102 -16.38 6.95 -0.54
N THR A 103 -16.66 7.72 -1.57
CA THR A 103 -18.03 7.96 -2.04
C THR A 103 -18.14 7.61 -3.52
N LEU A 104 -18.99 6.64 -3.84
CA LEU A 104 -19.29 6.29 -5.23
C LEU A 104 -19.98 7.46 -5.96
N PRO A 105 -19.71 7.65 -7.25
CA PRO A 105 -20.42 8.64 -8.05
C PRO A 105 -21.92 8.40 -8.04
N ALA A 106 -22.71 9.47 -8.16
CA ALA A 106 -24.16 9.36 -8.26
C ALA A 106 -24.57 8.41 -9.40
N GLY A 107 -25.47 7.48 -9.11
CA GLY A 107 -25.97 6.48 -10.05
C GLY A 107 -25.08 5.24 -10.25
N LYS A 108 -23.92 5.16 -9.62
CA LYS A 108 -23.10 3.94 -9.59
C LYS A 108 -23.62 2.99 -8.51
N ASN A 109 -23.79 1.71 -8.87
CA ASN A 109 -24.17 0.67 -7.91
C ASN A 109 -22.90 -0.11 -7.49
N PRO A 110 -22.67 -0.34 -6.18
CA PRO A 110 -21.53 -1.15 -5.72
C PRO A 110 -21.45 -2.54 -6.37
N ASN A 111 -22.59 -3.11 -6.75
CA ASN A 111 -22.64 -4.42 -7.43
C ASN A 111 -22.12 -4.41 -8.87
N ASP A 112 -21.91 -3.22 -9.46
CA ASP A 112 -21.34 -3.07 -10.81
C ASP A 112 -19.81 -2.99 -10.76
N ALA A 113 -19.21 -3.05 -9.57
CA ALA A 113 -17.76 -3.05 -9.41
C ALA A 113 -17.13 -4.28 -10.10
N PRO A 114 -15.94 -4.14 -10.70
CA PRO A 114 -15.23 -5.29 -11.28
C PRO A 114 -15.02 -6.37 -10.21
N GLU A 115 -15.74 -7.50 -10.33
CA GLU A 115 -15.82 -8.54 -9.30
C GLU A 115 -14.44 -9.07 -8.90
N LEU A 116 -13.58 -9.33 -9.89
CA LEU A 116 -12.22 -9.83 -9.65
C LEU A 116 -11.36 -8.86 -8.79
N CYS A 117 -11.65 -7.56 -8.85
CA CYS A 117 -10.92 -6.54 -8.10
C CYS A 117 -11.60 -6.28 -6.75
N SER A 118 -12.93 -6.13 -6.75
CA SER A 118 -13.70 -5.73 -5.58
C SER A 118 -13.71 -6.75 -4.46
N ALA A 119 -13.45 -8.03 -4.76
CA ALA A 119 -13.32 -9.09 -3.77
C ALA A 119 -12.23 -8.82 -2.71
N CYS A 120 -11.16 -8.10 -3.08
CA CYS A 120 -10.08 -7.76 -2.18
C CYS A 120 -9.99 -6.24 -1.91
N HIS A 121 -10.16 -5.43 -2.96
CA HIS A 121 -10.02 -3.98 -2.87
C HIS A 121 -11.30 -3.23 -2.47
N GLY A 122 -12.41 -3.95 -2.29
CA GLY A 122 -13.73 -3.37 -2.02
C GLY A 122 -14.42 -2.78 -3.26
N SER A 123 -15.73 -2.81 -3.29
CA SER A 123 -16.53 -2.22 -4.38
C SER A 123 -16.47 -0.69 -4.40
N ASN A 124 -16.24 -0.08 -3.23
CA ASN A 124 -16.00 1.35 -3.06
C ASN A 124 -14.50 1.71 -3.08
N GLY A 125 -13.63 0.75 -3.35
CA GLY A 125 -12.20 0.94 -3.40
C GLY A 125 -11.50 1.09 -2.05
N ILE A 126 -12.17 0.76 -0.93
CA ILE A 126 -11.56 0.66 0.39
C ILE A 126 -11.46 -0.81 0.76
N SER A 127 -10.25 -1.29 1.00
CA SER A 127 -10.00 -2.67 1.41
C SER A 127 -10.22 -2.86 2.91
N GLU A 128 -10.77 -4.00 3.28
CA GLU A 128 -10.86 -4.45 4.68
C GLU A 128 -9.67 -5.37 5.07
N MET A 129 -8.80 -5.67 4.11
CA MET A 129 -7.65 -6.56 4.32
C MET A 129 -6.40 -5.75 4.71
N PRO A 130 -5.61 -6.21 5.69
CA PRO A 130 -4.52 -5.42 6.29
C PRO A 130 -3.29 -5.20 5.39
N ASP A 131 -3.20 -5.92 4.28
CA ASP A 131 -2.07 -5.92 3.33
C ASP A 131 -2.48 -5.58 1.89
N VAL A 132 -3.77 -5.30 1.69
CA VAL A 132 -4.34 -4.95 0.38
C VAL A 132 -4.58 -3.44 0.31
N PRO A 133 -4.08 -2.74 -0.72
CA PRO A 133 -4.23 -1.29 -0.82
C PRO A 133 -5.65 -0.86 -1.17
N ASN A 134 -6.00 0.34 -0.75
CA ASN A 134 -7.14 1.06 -1.26
C ASN A 134 -6.90 1.47 -2.73
N LEU A 135 -7.96 1.51 -3.51
CA LEU A 135 -7.93 1.94 -4.92
C LEU A 135 -8.83 3.16 -5.17
N ALA A 136 -9.65 3.53 -4.20
CA ALA A 136 -10.59 4.65 -4.33
C ALA A 136 -9.87 5.96 -4.68
N GLY A 137 -10.34 6.65 -5.70
CA GLY A 137 -9.81 7.94 -6.12
C GLY A 137 -8.43 7.92 -6.78
N GLU A 138 -7.83 6.74 -6.91
CA GLU A 138 -6.56 6.62 -7.64
C GLU A 138 -6.73 7.01 -9.10
N THR A 139 -5.73 7.67 -9.66
CA THR A 139 -5.83 8.09 -11.08
C THR A 139 -5.77 6.90 -12.03
N ASN A 140 -6.47 6.99 -13.17
CA ASN A 140 -6.38 5.99 -14.24
C ASN A 140 -4.92 5.73 -14.64
N ILE A 141 -4.12 6.80 -14.76
CA ILE A 141 -2.71 6.71 -15.15
C ILE A 141 -1.95 5.83 -14.17
N TYR A 142 -2.15 6.03 -12.86
CA TYR A 142 -1.48 5.23 -11.84
C TYR A 142 -1.98 3.78 -11.88
N LEU A 143 -3.30 3.55 -11.88
CA LEU A 143 -3.89 2.22 -11.85
C LEU A 143 -3.46 1.38 -13.07
N GLU A 144 -3.60 1.92 -14.27
CA GLU A 144 -3.17 1.22 -15.47
C GLU A 144 -1.66 0.94 -15.50
N THR A 145 -0.85 1.92 -15.05
CA THR A 145 0.61 1.73 -14.97
C THR A 145 0.97 0.59 -14.03
N GLN A 146 0.29 0.47 -12.87
CA GLN A 146 0.54 -0.62 -11.93
C GLN A 146 0.07 -1.97 -12.48
N LEU A 147 -1.11 -2.04 -13.08
CA LEU A 147 -1.60 -3.27 -13.73
C LEU A 147 -0.65 -3.74 -14.84
N LYS A 148 -0.21 -2.82 -15.70
CA LYS A 148 0.79 -3.10 -16.74
C LYS A 148 2.15 -3.54 -16.13
N ALA A 149 2.55 -2.96 -14.99
CA ALA A 149 3.79 -3.35 -14.31
C ALA A 149 3.71 -4.78 -13.74
N PHE A 150 2.57 -5.19 -13.18
CA PHE A 150 2.34 -6.56 -12.76
C PHE A 150 2.32 -7.53 -13.96
N ARG A 151 1.63 -7.18 -15.04
CA ARG A 151 1.53 -8.01 -16.25
C ARG A 151 2.89 -8.26 -16.93
N ASN A 152 3.77 -7.28 -16.93
CA ASN A 152 5.06 -7.37 -17.60
C ASN A 152 6.25 -7.68 -16.67
N GLY A 153 5.98 -8.02 -15.40
CA GLY A 153 6.98 -8.45 -14.42
C GLY A 153 7.86 -7.34 -13.84
N LYS A 154 7.57 -6.04 -14.11
CA LYS A 154 8.27 -4.91 -13.46
C LYS A 154 7.86 -4.72 -11.99
N ARG A 155 6.71 -5.27 -11.62
CA ARG A 155 6.20 -5.39 -10.27
C ARG A 155 5.68 -6.81 -10.09
N ASN A 156 6.16 -7.52 -9.05
CA ASN A 156 5.79 -8.90 -8.81
C ASN A 156 4.95 -9.02 -7.54
N HIS A 157 3.87 -9.81 -7.61
CA HIS A 157 3.02 -10.16 -6.50
C HIS A 157 2.31 -11.48 -6.80
N GLU A 158 2.26 -12.38 -5.82
CA GLU A 158 1.70 -13.74 -6.01
C GLU A 158 0.25 -13.75 -6.51
N ILE A 159 -0.56 -12.77 -6.11
CA ILE A 159 -1.97 -12.65 -6.50
C ILE A 159 -2.12 -11.70 -7.68
N MET A 160 -1.55 -10.46 -7.60
CA MET A 160 -1.81 -9.44 -8.61
C MET A 160 -1.15 -9.71 -9.96
N SER A 161 0.01 -10.40 -10.00
CA SER A 161 0.69 -10.70 -11.27
C SER A 161 -0.12 -11.66 -12.14
N PRO A 162 -0.66 -12.80 -11.63
CA PRO A 162 -1.58 -13.63 -12.40
C PRO A 162 -2.83 -12.88 -12.86
N ILE A 163 -3.50 -12.13 -11.98
CA ILE A 163 -4.69 -11.34 -12.32
C ILE A 163 -4.40 -10.38 -13.47
N ALA A 164 -3.31 -9.61 -13.37
CA ALA A 164 -2.97 -8.63 -14.39
C ALA A 164 -2.55 -9.28 -15.73
N THR A 165 -2.02 -10.50 -15.70
CA THR A 165 -1.66 -11.25 -16.91
C THR A 165 -2.89 -11.70 -17.69
N GLU A 166 -3.99 -12.02 -16.99
CA GLU A 166 -5.26 -12.45 -17.62
C GLU A 166 -6.09 -11.25 -18.14
N LEU A 167 -5.83 -10.04 -17.67
CA LEU A 167 -6.53 -8.84 -18.13
C LEU A 167 -6.00 -8.37 -19.51
N ASP A 168 -6.92 -8.10 -20.44
CA ASP A 168 -6.60 -7.31 -21.63
C ASP A 168 -6.56 -5.80 -21.28
N ASP A 169 -6.16 -4.97 -22.24
CA ASP A 169 -6.06 -3.52 -22.03
C ASP A 169 -7.42 -2.88 -21.71
N LYS A 170 -8.52 -3.41 -22.26
CA LYS A 170 -9.87 -2.95 -21.97
C LYS A 170 -10.30 -3.30 -20.55
N GLY A 171 -9.96 -4.49 -20.07
CA GLY A 171 -10.20 -4.91 -18.69
C GLY A 171 -9.45 -4.03 -17.69
N MET A 172 -8.18 -3.72 -17.98
CA MET A 172 -7.38 -2.80 -17.16
C MET A 172 -7.98 -1.40 -17.13
N GLN A 173 -8.40 -0.88 -18.29
CA GLN A 173 -9.06 0.42 -18.37
C GLN A 173 -10.38 0.43 -17.59
N THR A 174 -11.21 -0.60 -17.74
CA THR A 174 -12.49 -0.70 -17.04
C THR A 174 -12.29 -0.67 -15.52
N ALA A 175 -11.31 -1.39 -15.00
CA ALA A 175 -10.97 -1.39 -13.58
C ALA A 175 -10.45 0.00 -13.13
N ALA A 176 -9.57 0.61 -13.91
CA ALA A 176 -9.05 1.94 -13.64
C ALA A 176 -10.15 3.01 -13.65
N ASP A 177 -11.08 2.96 -14.62
CA ASP A 177 -12.22 3.88 -14.73
C ASP A 177 -13.20 3.75 -13.56
N TRP A 178 -13.37 2.51 -13.04
CA TRP A 178 -14.21 2.30 -11.88
C TRP A 178 -13.66 3.00 -10.63
N TYR A 179 -12.41 2.69 -10.27
CA TYR A 179 -11.81 3.17 -9.02
C TYR A 179 -11.44 4.65 -9.07
N SER A 180 -11.01 5.15 -10.23
CA SER A 180 -10.65 6.57 -10.38
C SER A 180 -11.86 7.51 -10.31
N ALA A 181 -13.06 7.04 -10.62
CA ALA A 181 -14.28 7.82 -10.51
C ALA A 181 -14.76 8.01 -9.05
N ILE A 182 -14.23 7.23 -8.10
CA ILE A 182 -14.63 7.28 -6.70
C ILE A 182 -13.99 8.50 -6.03
N THR A 183 -14.79 9.29 -5.34
CA THR A 183 -14.28 10.42 -4.56
C THR A 183 -13.77 9.93 -3.23
N ILE A 184 -12.54 10.32 -2.85
CA ILE A 184 -11.99 10.05 -1.52
C ILE A 184 -11.88 11.32 -0.69
N ASN A 185 -11.98 11.14 0.63
CA ASN A 185 -11.64 12.15 1.61
C ASN A 185 -10.67 11.54 2.63
N ILE A 186 -9.53 12.21 2.85
CA ILE A 186 -8.48 11.79 3.79
C ILE A 186 -8.42 12.83 4.90
N THR A 187 -8.75 12.43 6.12
CA THR A 187 -8.85 13.31 7.29
C THR A 187 -7.90 12.88 8.40
N ASP A 188 -7.39 13.86 9.13
CA ASP A 188 -6.59 13.63 10.32
C ASP A 188 -7.54 13.42 11.52
N PRO A 189 -7.63 12.21 12.10
CA PRO A 189 -8.59 11.92 13.17
C PRO A 189 -8.33 12.72 14.45
N THR A 190 -7.15 13.33 14.57
CA THR A 190 -6.80 14.17 15.73
C THR A 190 -7.18 15.63 15.58
N LYS A 191 -7.65 16.03 14.39
CA LYS A 191 -8.09 17.40 14.10
C LYS A 191 -9.59 17.46 13.92
N PRO A 192 -10.30 18.32 14.67
CA PRO A 192 -11.71 18.55 14.38
C PRO A 192 -11.88 19.15 12.99
N ASN A 193 -12.92 18.70 12.26
CA ASN A 193 -13.37 19.28 11.00
C ASN A 193 -13.89 20.69 11.21
#